data_95f6182594146a13e6ff849c9f7c7fb6
#
_entry.id   95f6182594146a13e6ff849c9f7c7fb6
#
_cell.length_a   1.000
_cell.length_b   1.000
_cell.length_c   1.000
_cell.angle_alpha   90.00
_cell.angle_beta   90.00
_cell.angle_gamma   90.00
#
_symmetry.space_group_name_H-M   'P 1'
#
loop_
_entity.id
_entity.type
_entity.pdbx_description
1 polymer ?
#
loop_
_entity_poly.entity_id
_entity_poly.type
_entity_poly.pdbx_seq_one_letter_code
_entity_poly.pdbx_strand_id
1 'polypeptide(L)'
;MNTIAPHNTAVSSGVELGFRIVNPHCLGRIVQLSETHQVIAASDIHDDSGNKLWARGAPVSRDLHDKLLRRSLAHPLEASLSIEGGATMESIVADALARIDEHEVFAGLAGSARARGLLRDMRRMPLPGPVKLLLTSAREHKQSSYAHGLAAMIVCAGLAAQLELSAHDANMLIVAAMVHDIGEIYINPEYLNADQPVSLAAWKHVASHPCVGHAFVTEFTTFPSAVAACVLHHHERLDGSGYPFQLGASALDRLSSILAVADSVSAIVLRGGCGIRKRLEVALRIVPEEFDRRSVSVINAALRDIRADACDAGQGNCIKRVVPMLKQLGEARATAEALAAAASSAATDACGRYALSILGHIEKSLRATGVFDLSQLATIENDPQVVSEICLIVPEVSWRLINLARNLHMRIEKSGNADELARVSGLIAALDPPRAAG
;
A
#
# COMPACT_ATOMS: atom_id res chain seq x y z
N MET A 1 14.93 -35.91 16.37
CA MET A 1 15.97 -34.96 15.93
C MET A 1 15.92 -34.90 14.41
N ASN A 2 15.16 -34.00 13.85
CA ASN A 2 15.18 -33.68 12.43
C ASN A 2 15.15 -32.14 12.33
N THR A 3 16.33 -31.59 12.09
CA THR A 3 16.58 -30.19 11.83
C THR A 3 16.03 -29.84 10.45
N ILE A 4 14.94 -29.07 10.43
CA ILE A 4 14.43 -28.45 9.21
C ILE A 4 15.25 -27.18 9.01
N ALA A 5 16.13 -27.19 8.00
CA ALA A 5 16.86 -26.02 7.53
C ALA A 5 15.86 -25.01 6.89
N PRO A 6 16.03 -23.71 7.10
CA PRO A 6 15.19 -22.71 6.44
C PRO A 6 15.54 -22.65 4.95
N HIS A 7 14.57 -22.90 4.09
CA HIS A 7 14.65 -22.62 2.65
C HIS A 7 14.69 -21.11 2.43
N ASN A 8 15.90 -20.56 2.43
CA ASN A 8 16.19 -19.19 2.02
C ASN A 8 16.81 -19.24 0.62
N THR A 9 15.99 -19.54 -0.39
CA THR A 9 16.43 -19.52 -1.80
C THR A 9 15.29 -19.06 -2.68
N ALA A 10 15.17 -17.75 -2.92
CA ALA A 10 14.69 -17.13 -4.15
C ALA A 10 14.55 -15.59 -4.02
N VAL A 11 15.63 -14.89 -3.63
CA VAL A 11 15.76 -13.46 -3.93
C VAL A 11 17.15 -13.27 -4.52
N SER A 12 17.33 -13.75 -5.75
CA SER A 12 18.52 -13.46 -6.53
C SER A 12 18.14 -13.21 -7.99
N SER A 13 17.49 -12.08 -8.22
CA SER A 13 17.60 -11.35 -9.49
C SER A 13 17.95 -9.92 -9.13
N GLY A 14 19.25 -9.69 -9.02
CA GLY A 14 19.96 -8.53 -8.55
C GLY A 14 19.47 -7.22 -9.12
N VAL A 15 18.65 -6.54 -8.36
CA VAL A 15 18.76 -5.10 -8.25
C VAL A 15 19.28 -4.89 -6.83
N GLU A 16 20.60 -4.75 -6.66
CA GLU A 16 21.13 -4.03 -5.53
C GLU A 16 20.49 -2.63 -5.58
N LEU A 17 19.47 -2.43 -4.77
CA LEU A 17 18.94 -1.10 -4.46
C LEU A 17 20.03 -0.40 -3.64
N GLY A 18 21.09 0.04 -4.34
CA GLY A 18 22.19 0.74 -3.71
C GLY A 18 21.78 2.18 -3.46
N PHE A 19 21.50 2.55 -2.21
CA PHE A 19 21.28 3.95 -1.81
C PHE A 19 22.50 4.86 -2.03
N ARG A 20 23.59 4.33 -2.55
CA ARG A 20 24.77 5.10 -2.97
C ARG A 20 24.51 6.00 -4.18
N ILE A 21 23.62 5.60 -5.09
CA ILE A 21 23.18 6.46 -6.20
C ILE A 21 22.10 7.38 -5.65
N VAL A 22 22.37 8.69 -5.70
CA VAL A 22 21.44 9.69 -5.18
C VAL A 22 20.14 9.68 -5.96
N ASN A 23 19.04 9.36 -5.27
CA ASN A 23 17.72 9.40 -5.86
C ASN A 23 17.24 10.86 -6.00
N PRO A 24 16.86 11.34 -7.20
CA PRO A 24 16.50 12.73 -7.42
C PRO A 24 15.24 13.16 -6.66
N HIS A 25 14.29 12.24 -6.47
CA HIS A 25 13.03 12.55 -5.78
C HIS A 25 13.24 12.66 -4.27
N CYS A 26 14.00 11.74 -3.67
CA CYS A 26 14.39 11.83 -2.27
C CYS A 26 15.21 13.08 -1.98
N LEU A 27 16.24 13.36 -2.81
CA LEU A 27 17.07 14.55 -2.70
C LEU A 27 16.22 15.84 -2.80
N GLY A 28 15.32 15.92 -3.78
CA GLY A 28 14.43 17.07 -3.94
C GLY A 28 13.58 17.34 -2.69
N ARG A 29 13.05 16.28 -2.05
CA ARG A 29 12.28 16.41 -0.80
C ARG A 29 13.14 16.84 0.39
N ILE A 30 14.37 16.34 0.48
CA ILE A 30 15.32 16.75 1.52
C ILE A 30 15.71 18.24 1.35
N VAL A 31 15.93 18.69 0.12
CA VAL A 31 16.21 20.11 -0.17
C VAL A 31 14.99 20.99 0.15
N GLN A 32 13.79 20.55 -0.21
CA GLN A 32 12.56 21.26 0.17
C GLN A 32 12.43 21.36 1.71
N LEU A 33 12.73 20.27 2.44
CA LEU A 33 12.71 20.27 3.89
C LEU A 33 13.73 21.27 4.48
N SER A 34 14.86 21.46 3.83
CA SER A 34 15.90 22.43 4.28
C SER A 34 15.46 23.89 4.20
N GLU A 35 14.36 24.19 3.51
CA GLU A 35 13.77 25.54 3.46
C GLU A 35 13.06 25.91 4.78
N THR A 36 12.61 24.92 5.55
CA THR A 36 11.85 25.12 6.82
C THR A 36 12.56 24.58 8.06
N HIS A 37 13.52 23.66 7.88
CA HIS A 37 14.26 23.01 8.96
C HIS A 37 15.75 23.08 8.71
N GLN A 38 16.53 23.14 9.79
CA GLN A 38 17.99 23.07 9.67
C GLN A 38 18.41 21.62 9.41
N VAL A 39 18.65 21.31 8.12
CA VAL A 39 19.23 20.05 7.66
C VAL A 39 20.70 20.28 7.35
N ILE A 40 21.59 19.52 7.98
CA ILE A 40 23.05 19.67 7.83
C ILE A 40 23.70 18.33 7.48
N ALA A 41 24.87 18.38 6.88
CA ALA A 41 25.72 17.20 6.72
C ALA A 41 26.27 16.76 8.08
N ALA A 42 25.93 15.56 8.52
CA ALA A 42 26.42 14.94 9.76
C ALA A 42 27.88 14.49 9.61
N SER A 43 28.31 14.18 8.40
CA SER A 43 29.67 13.79 8.00
C SER A 43 30.05 14.47 6.70
N ASP A 44 31.34 14.44 6.33
CA ASP A 44 31.76 14.82 4.98
C ASP A 44 31.15 13.89 3.95
N ILE A 45 30.57 14.43 2.88
CA ILE A 45 29.99 13.68 1.78
C ILE A 45 31.04 13.57 0.67
N HIS A 46 31.36 12.32 0.30
CA HIS A 46 32.33 12.01 -0.76
C HIS A 46 31.65 11.22 -1.88
N ASP A 47 32.13 11.38 -3.10
CA ASP A 47 31.79 10.45 -4.18
C ASP A 47 32.55 9.11 -4.02
N ASP A 48 32.22 8.13 -4.85
CA ASP A 48 32.85 6.81 -4.87
C ASP A 48 34.33 6.83 -5.28
N SER A 49 34.80 7.93 -5.86
CA SER A 49 36.21 8.20 -6.18
C SER A 49 36.96 8.87 -5.02
N GLY A 50 36.29 9.15 -3.90
CA GLY A 50 36.88 9.78 -2.72
C GLY A 50 36.94 11.31 -2.78
N ASN A 51 36.41 11.99 -3.81
CA ASN A 51 36.35 13.41 -3.87
C ASN A 51 35.33 13.96 -2.90
N LYS A 52 35.71 14.94 -2.08
CA LYS A 52 34.82 15.62 -1.16
C LYS A 52 33.85 16.53 -1.92
N LEU A 53 32.55 16.22 -1.81
CA LEU A 53 31.47 16.99 -2.43
C LEU A 53 30.90 18.04 -1.47
N TRP A 54 30.75 17.69 -0.17
CA TRP A 54 30.17 18.57 0.83
C TRP A 54 30.82 18.37 2.20
N ALA A 55 30.95 19.43 2.95
CA ALA A 55 31.63 19.40 4.24
C ALA A 55 30.66 19.08 5.38
N ARG A 56 31.13 18.36 6.39
CA ARG A 56 30.43 18.19 7.68
C ARG A 56 30.01 19.54 8.25
N GLY A 57 28.80 19.63 8.77
CA GLY A 57 28.21 20.84 9.35
C GLY A 57 27.67 21.83 8.30
N ALA A 58 27.98 21.65 7.02
CA ALA A 58 27.41 22.51 5.99
C ALA A 58 25.92 22.26 5.80
N PRO A 59 25.09 23.32 5.63
CA PRO A 59 23.65 23.17 5.46
C PRO A 59 23.32 22.54 4.09
N VAL A 60 22.23 21.79 4.04
CA VAL A 60 21.64 21.34 2.76
C VAL A 60 21.05 22.56 2.06
N SER A 61 21.29 22.66 0.75
CA SER A 61 20.83 23.76 -0.10
C SER A 61 20.58 23.27 -1.53
N ARG A 62 20.08 24.17 -2.40
CA ARG A 62 19.96 23.91 -3.84
C ARG A 62 21.31 23.67 -4.50
N ASP A 63 22.39 24.31 -4.02
CA ASP A 63 23.75 24.08 -4.53
C ASP A 63 24.19 22.63 -4.27
N LEU A 64 23.81 22.06 -3.12
CA LEU A 64 24.06 20.65 -2.83
C LEU A 64 23.26 19.74 -3.77
N HIS A 65 21.98 20.06 -4.03
CA HIS A 65 21.17 19.34 -4.99
C HIS A 65 21.87 19.20 -6.34
N ASP A 66 22.33 20.32 -6.91
CA ASP A 66 22.96 20.35 -8.23
C ASP A 66 24.27 19.56 -8.27
N LYS A 67 25.01 19.58 -7.15
CA LYS A 67 26.25 18.81 -7.01
C LYS A 67 26.05 17.33 -6.88
N LEU A 68 24.97 16.90 -6.21
CA LEU A 68 24.72 15.49 -5.88
C LEU A 68 23.85 14.78 -6.92
N LEU A 69 23.10 15.51 -7.74
CA LEU A 69 22.17 14.94 -8.68
C LEU A 69 22.85 13.88 -9.57
N ARG A 70 22.33 12.64 -9.51
CA ARG A 70 22.83 11.48 -10.26
C ARG A 70 24.27 11.05 -9.93
N ARG A 71 24.80 11.46 -8.77
CA ARG A 71 26.12 11.02 -8.33
C ARG A 71 26.02 9.70 -7.57
N SER A 72 27.09 8.92 -7.64
CA SER A 72 27.35 7.79 -6.76
C SER A 72 28.19 8.27 -5.58
N LEU A 73 27.74 7.98 -4.37
CA LEU A 73 28.36 8.41 -3.12
C LEU A 73 29.08 7.27 -2.42
N ALA A 74 30.13 7.57 -1.69
CA ALA A 74 30.84 6.60 -0.85
C ALA A 74 29.93 6.01 0.25
N HIS A 75 29.02 6.84 0.78
CA HIS A 75 27.99 6.45 1.74
C HIS A 75 26.63 7.02 1.32
N PRO A 76 25.52 6.36 1.63
CA PRO A 76 24.18 6.86 1.34
C PRO A 76 23.97 8.28 1.90
N LEU A 77 23.26 9.10 1.14
CA LEU A 77 22.97 10.49 1.50
C LEU A 77 22.20 10.59 2.80
N GLU A 78 21.19 9.73 2.97
CA GLU A 78 20.28 9.70 4.12
C GLU A 78 21.03 9.46 5.44
N ALA A 79 22.07 8.62 5.41
CA ALA A 79 22.93 8.36 6.55
C ALA A 79 23.93 9.48 6.83
N SER A 80 24.20 10.33 5.83
CA SER A 80 25.17 11.41 5.89
C SER A 80 24.56 12.76 6.33
N LEU A 81 23.23 12.79 6.55
CA LEU A 81 22.50 14.00 6.92
C LEU A 81 21.90 13.89 8.32
N SER A 82 21.69 15.03 8.95
CA SER A 82 20.96 15.17 10.22
C SER A 82 20.01 16.37 10.16
N ILE A 83 18.96 16.30 10.96
CA ILE A 83 17.96 17.36 11.08
C ILE A 83 17.85 17.78 12.56
N GLU A 84 17.87 19.08 12.81
CA GLU A 84 17.55 19.64 14.10
C GLU A 84 16.05 19.78 14.29
N GLY A 85 15.53 19.45 15.46
CA GLY A 85 14.08 19.38 15.70
C GLY A 85 13.43 18.23 14.92
N GLY A 86 12.33 18.51 14.24
CA GLY A 86 11.61 17.54 13.41
C GLY A 86 10.78 16.51 14.20
N ALA A 87 10.35 15.46 13.52
CA ALA A 87 9.49 14.43 14.10
C ALA A 87 10.22 13.63 15.21
N THR A 88 9.50 13.35 16.30
CA THR A 88 9.93 12.46 17.39
C THR A 88 8.83 11.44 17.62
N MET A 89 9.15 10.27 18.20
CA MET A 89 8.11 9.31 18.58
C MET A 89 7.10 9.92 19.55
N GLU A 90 7.51 10.82 20.41
CA GLU A 90 6.59 11.53 21.30
C GLU A 90 5.58 12.38 20.53
N SER A 91 6.03 13.17 19.54
CA SER A 91 5.13 13.97 18.70
C SER A 91 4.23 13.11 17.80
N ILE A 92 4.77 12.05 17.19
CA ILE A 92 4.01 11.12 16.35
C ILE A 92 2.91 10.42 17.14
N VAL A 93 3.23 9.93 18.35
CA VAL A 93 2.24 9.30 19.24
C VAL A 93 1.21 10.32 19.73
N ALA A 94 1.62 11.56 20.00
CA ALA A 94 0.67 12.61 20.38
C ALA A 94 -0.31 12.89 19.23
N ASP A 95 0.18 13.01 17.99
CA ASP A 95 -0.65 13.20 16.80
C ASP A 95 -1.61 12.01 16.59
N ALA A 96 -1.15 10.75 16.79
CA ALA A 96 -1.99 9.56 16.70
C ALA A 96 -3.09 9.53 17.76
N LEU A 97 -2.77 9.87 19.03
CA LEU A 97 -3.75 9.91 20.11
C LEU A 97 -4.79 11.02 19.90
N ALA A 98 -4.38 12.21 19.45
CA ALA A 98 -5.30 13.29 19.10
C ALA A 98 -6.26 12.85 17.99
N ARG A 99 -5.76 12.17 16.96
CA ARG A 99 -6.60 11.67 15.86
C ARG A 99 -7.61 10.60 16.31
N ILE A 100 -7.29 9.79 17.31
CA ILE A 100 -8.25 8.86 17.92
C ILE A 100 -9.38 9.63 18.60
N ASP A 101 -9.08 10.76 19.24
CA ASP A 101 -10.09 11.56 19.94
C ASP A 101 -10.99 12.37 18.97
N GLU A 102 -10.45 12.72 17.80
CA GLU A 102 -11.13 13.56 16.81
C GLU A 102 -11.98 12.77 15.80
N HIS A 103 -11.72 11.48 15.60
CA HIS A 103 -12.34 10.71 14.52
C HIS A 103 -13.06 9.46 15.04
N GLU A 104 -14.37 9.39 14.86
CA GLU A 104 -15.26 8.36 15.39
C GLU A 104 -14.79 6.93 15.01
N VAL A 105 -14.34 6.70 13.76
CA VAL A 105 -13.86 5.39 13.32
C VAL A 105 -12.59 4.99 14.07
N PHE A 106 -11.64 5.91 14.25
CA PHE A 106 -10.42 5.62 15.01
C PHE A 106 -10.70 5.44 16.49
N ALA A 107 -11.65 6.19 17.06
CA ALA A 107 -12.10 5.98 18.43
C ALA A 107 -12.72 4.58 18.62
N GLY A 108 -13.54 4.12 17.67
CA GLY A 108 -14.10 2.76 17.68
C GLY A 108 -13.03 1.66 17.57
N LEU A 109 -12.04 1.86 16.71
CA LEU A 109 -10.98 0.87 16.47
C LEU A 109 -9.93 0.82 17.59
N ALA A 110 -9.45 1.97 18.07
CA ALA A 110 -8.29 2.10 18.95
C ALA A 110 -8.55 2.91 20.24
N GLY A 111 -9.80 3.20 20.56
CA GLY A 111 -10.17 3.96 21.78
C GLY A 111 -9.95 3.22 23.09
N SER A 112 -9.75 1.90 23.08
CA SER A 112 -9.53 1.09 24.27
C SER A 112 -8.27 1.51 25.05
N ALA A 113 -8.29 1.32 26.38
CA ALA A 113 -7.14 1.63 27.23
C ALA A 113 -5.87 0.86 26.80
N ARG A 114 -6.03 -0.39 26.34
CA ARG A 114 -4.92 -1.24 25.85
C ARG A 114 -4.32 -0.67 24.56
N ALA A 115 -5.13 -0.34 23.55
CA ALA A 115 -4.63 0.22 22.29
C ALA A 115 -3.88 1.55 22.52
N ARG A 116 -4.47 2.45 23.31
CA ARG A 116 -3.81 3.71 23.70
C ARG A 116 -2.55 3.48 24.53
N GLY A 117 -2.52 2.43 25.36
CA GLY A 117 -1.33 2.01 26.13
C GLY A 117 -0.20 1.63 25.19
N LEU A 118 -0.44 0.75 24.20
CA LEU A 118 0.55 0.34 23.20
C LEU A 118 1.17 1.53 22.48
N LEU A 119 0.34 2.52 22.06
CA LEU A 119 0.86 3.75 21.45
C LEU A 119 1.72 4.57 22.43
N ARG A 120 1.28 4.73 23.69
CA ARG A 120 2.04 5.50 24.69
C ARG A 120 3.39 4.87 25.02
N ASP A 121 3.49 3.56 25.03
CA ASP A 121 4.73 2.83 25.28
C ASP A 121 5.80 3.12 24.21
N MET A 122 5.37 3.47 22.99
CA MET A 122 6.27 3.85 21.90
C MET A 122 6.93 5.23 22.06
N ARG A 123 6.43 6.11 22.93
CA ARG A 123 6.87 7.52 23.04
C ARG A 123 8.38 7.70 23.25
N ARG A 124 9.01 6.76 23.95
CA ARG A 124 10.44 6.84 24.29
C ARG A 124 11.35 6.13 23.31
N MET A 125 10.79 5.51 22.27
CA MET A 125 11.59 4.84 21.25
C MET A 125 12.40 5.89 20.46
N PRO A 126 13.72 5.77 20.35
CA PRO A 126 14.51 6.67 19.53
C PRO A 126 14.22 6.39 18.04
N LEU A 127 14.04 7.45 17.26
CA LEU A 127 13.97 7.34 15.82
C LEU A 127 15.40 7.32 15.22
N PRO A 128 15.73 6.35 14.36
CA PRO A 128 16.97 6.42 13.57
C PRO A 128 17.03 7.72 12.76
N GLY A 129 18.20 8.33 12.63
CA GLY A 129 18.39 9.62 11.96
C GLY A 129 17.74 9.71 10.57
N PRO A 130 18.00 8.75 9.66
CA PRO A 130 17.35 8.70 8.35
C PRO A 130 15.82 8.60 8.43
N VAL A 131 15.26 7.79 9.33
CA VAL A 131 13.81 7.69 9.55
C VAL A 131 13.24 9.03 10.02
N LYS A 132 13.91 9.68 11.00
CA LYS A 132 13.52 11.01 11.49
C LYS A 132 13.49 12.04 10.36
N LEU A 133 14.52 12.06 9.52
CA LEU A 133 14.65 12.97 8.38
C LEU A 133 13.46 12.79 7.41
N LEU A 134 13.20 11.55 6.98
CA LEU A 134 12.17 11.28 5.98
C LEU A 134 10.75 11.43 6.54
N LEU A 135 10.47 11.02 7.78
CA LEU A 135 9.17 11.26 8.41
C LEU A 135 8.90 12.75 8.64
N THR A 136 9.93 13.54 8.97
CA THR A 136 9.78 15.00 9.05
C THR A 136 9.43 15.57 7.69
N SER A 137 10.11 15.13 6.62
CA SER A 137 9.79 15.56 5.26
C SER A 137 8.36 15.20 4.85
N ALA A 138 7.89 14.00 5.18
CA ALA A 138 6.50 13.60 4.92
C ALA A 138 5.50 14.46 5.71
N ARG A 139 5.77 14.74 6.98
CA ARG A 139 4.93 15.59 7.84
C ARG A 139 4.76 17.01 7.30
N GLU A 140 5.85 17.62 6.84
CA GLU A 140 5.86 19.02 6.38
C GLU A 140 5.34 19.20 4.94
N HIS A 141 5.67 18.27 4.05
CA HIS A 141 5.47 18.47 2.61
C HIS A 141 4.55 17.45 1.94
N LYS A 142 4.21 16.35 2.62
CA LYS A 142 3.28 15.34 2.11
C LYS A 142 2.34 14.86 3.21
N GLN A 143 1.54 15.79 3.72
CA GLN A 143 0.64 15.55 4.85
C GLN A 143 -0.28 14.34 4.65
N SER A 144 -0.69 14.01 3.42
CA SER A 144 -1.50 12.83 3.13
C SER A 144 -0.78 11.52 3.45
N SER A 145 0.51 11.36 3.09
CA SER A 145 1.28 10.15 3.43
C SER A 145 1.60 10.07 4.91
N TYR A 146 1.91 11.21 5.56
CA TYR A 146 2.07 11.23 7.01
C TYR A 146 0.78 10.86 7.75
N ALA A 147 -0.36 11.41 7.33
CA ALA A 147 -1.68 11.08 7.88
C ALA A 147 -2.02 9.59 7.67
N HIS A 148 -1.61 9.01 6.52
CA HIS A 148 -1.80 7.60 6.23
C HIS A 148 -0.96 6.71 7.18
N GLY A 149 0.31 7.01 7.38
CA GLY A 149 1.14 6.31 8.36
C GLY A 149 0.59 6.38 9.77
N LEU A 150 0.10 7.56 10.22
CA LEU A 150 -0.58 7.70 11.52
C LEU A 150 -1.85 6.85 11.61
N ALA A 151 -2.69 6.87 10.58
CA ALA A 151 -3.90 6.07 10.54
C ALA A 151 -3.59 4.57 10.60
N ALA A 152 -2.58 4.11 9.85
CA ALA A 152 -2.12 2.72 9.91
C ALA A 152 -1.61 2.33 11.31
N MET A 153 -0.85 3.21 11.97
CA MET A 153 -0.42 2.99 13.37
C MET A 153 -1.61 2.85 14.33
N ILE A 154 -2.62 3.70 14.19
CA ILE A 154 -3.83 3.68 15.03
C ILE A 154 -4.58 2.36 14.83
N VAL A 155 -4.83 1.98 13.57
CA VAL A 155 -5.54 0.73 13.23
C VAL A 155 -4.74 -0.49 13.71
N CYS A 156 -3.43 -0.50 13.51
CA CYS A 156 -2.54 -1.57 14.01
C CYS A 156 -2.56 -1.68 15.54
N ALA A 157 -2.56 -0.57 16.27
CA ALA A 157 -2.67 -0.59 17.72
C ALA A 157 -4.03 -1.16 18.20
N GLY A 158 -5.12 -0.80 17.50
CA GLY A 158 -6.44 -1.35 17.74
C GLY A 158 -6.50 -2.85 17.48
N LEU A 159 -6.02 -3.31 16.32
CA LEU A 159 -5.93 -4.72 15.96
C LEU A 159 -5.04 -5.50 16.93
N ALA A 160 -3.86 -4.97 17.28
CA ALA A 160 -2.95 -5.60 18.24
C ALA A 160 -3.60 -5.78 19.63
N ALA A 161 -4.38 -4.80 20.07
CA ALA A 161 -5.09 -4.87 21.34
C ALA A 161 -6.19 -5.92 21.34
N GLN A 162 -7.01 -5.98 20.27
CA GLN A 162 -8.15 -6.88 20.15
C GLN A 162 -7.74 -8.34 19.81
N LEU A 163 -6.69 -8.50 19.02
CA LEU A 163 -6.10 -9.81 18.68
C LEU A 163 -5.17 -10.34 19.77
N GLU A 164 -5.05 -9.61 20.87
CA GLU A 164 -4.22 -9.95 22.03
C GLU A 164 -2.77 -10.29 21.69
N LEU A 165 -2.17 -9.50 20.78
CA LEU A 165 -0.78 -9.68 20.42
C LEU A 165 0.13 -9.47 21.64
N SER A 166 1.31 -10.13 21.63
CA SER A 166 2.36 -9.83 22.59
C SER A 166 2.80 -8.37 22.49
N ALA A 167 3.32 -7.79 23.56
CA ALA A 167 3.86 -6.41 23.51
C ALA A 167 4.96 -6.27 22.45
N HIS A 168 5.77 -7.32 22.26
CA HIS A 168 6.82 -7.35 21.24
C HIS A 168 6.23 -7.30 19.82
N ASP A 169 5.26 -8.17 19.49
CA ASP A 169 4.63 -8.20 18.17
C ASP A 169 3.84 -6.91 17.90
N ALA A 170 3.14 -6.39 18.91
CA ALA A 170 2.41 -5.12 18.80
C ALA A 170 3.36 -3.95 18.48
N ASN A 171 4.52 -3.88 19.15
CA ASN A 171 5.51 -2.84 18.90
C ASN A 171 6.08 -2.95 17.47
N MET A 172 6.45 -4.16 17.03
CA MET A 172 6.91 -4.37 15.65
C MET A 172 5.87 -3.95 14.62
N LEU A 173 4.60 -4.33 14.82
CA LEU A 173 3.50 -3.98 13.94
C LEU A 173 3.26 -2.47 13.87
N ILE A 174 3.27 -1.77 15.01
CA ILE A 174 3.07 -0.31 15.07
C ILE A 174 4.24 0.44 14.41
N VAL A 175 5.49 -0.02 14.61
CA VAL A 175 6.67 0.55 13.95
C VAL A 175 6.59 0.31 12.44
N ALA A 176 6.25 -0.90 12.01
CA ALA A 176 6.08 -1.21 10.61
C ALA A 176 5.00 -0.32 9.97
N ALA A 177 3.86 -0.13 10.64
CA ALA A 177 2.80 0.75 10.18
C ALA A 177 3.24 2.23 10.05
N MET A 178 4.14 2.69 10.93
CA MET A 178 4.68 4.05 10.85
C MET A 178 5.53 4.27 9.58
N VAL A 179 6.26 3.25 9.13
CA VAL A 179 7.27 3.38 8.07
C VAL A 179 6.93 2.59 6.80
N HIS A 180 5.74 1.96 6.69
CA HIS A 180 5.41 1.06 5.58
C HIS A 180 5.56 1.72 4.21
N ASP A 181 5.17 2.98 4.09
CA ASP A 181 5.23 3.78 2.86
C ASP A 181 6.49 4.65 2.72
N ILE A 182 7.52 4.45 3.56
CA ILE A 182 8.73 5.28 3.51
C ILE A 182 9.42 5.21 2.15
N GLY A 183 9.25 4.09 1.43
CA GLY A 183 9.76 3.89 0.08
C GLY A 183 9.12 4.80 -0.98
N GLU A 184 7.91 5.36 -0.75
CA GLU A 184 7.27 6.31 -1.66
C GLU A 184 8.07 7.61 -1.84
N ILE A 185 8.94 7.94 -0.89
CA ILE A 185 9.79 9.14 -0.96
C ILE A 185 10.75 9.07 -2.15
N TYR A 186 11.06 7.85 -2.59
CA TYR A 186 11.96 7.58 -3.72
C TYR A 186 11.24 7.49 -5.07
N ILE A 187 9.90 7.51 -5.05
CA ILE A 187 9.08 7.40 -6.27
C ILE A 187 8.79 8.79 -6.83
N ASN A 188 8.72 8.89 -8.18
CA ASN A 188 8.28 10.12 -8.82
C ASN A 188 6.90 10.53 -8.28
N PRO A 189 6.77 11.74 -7.68
CA PRO A 189 5.52 12.20 -7.08
C PRO A 189 4.35 12.26 -8.07
N GLU A 190 4.60 12.41 -9.37
CA GLU A 190 3.55 12.38 -10.40
C GLU A 190 2.83 11.02 -10.46
N TYR A 191 3.54 9.91 -10.19
CA TYR A 191 2.97 8.56 -10.19
C TYR A 191 2.14 8.26 -8.92
N LEU A 192 2.32 9.06 -7.87
CA LEU A 192 1.59 8.94 -6.60
C LEU A 192 0.37 9.88 -6.52
N ASN A 193 0.07 10.61 -7.60
CA ASN A 193 -1.10 11.48 -7.65
C ASN A 193 -2.38 10.64 -7.86
N ALA A 194 -3.25 10.61 -6.83
CA ALA A 194 -4.49 9.84 -6.86
C ALA A 194 -5.51 10.34 -7.93
N ASP A 195 -5.38 11.58 -8.36
CA ASP A 195 -6.30 12.20 -9.34
C ASP A 195 -5.98 11.83 -10.79
N GLN A 196 -4.82 11.22 -11.02
CA GLN A 196 -4.38 10.83 -12.36
C GLN A 196 -4.28 9.31 -12.52
N PRO A 197 -4.72 8.76 -13.66
CA PRO A 197 -4.55 7.35 -13.95
C PRO A 197 -3.07 7.02 -14.12
N VAL A 198 -2.59 6.06 -13.35
CA VAL A 198 -1.20 5.59 -13.44
C VAL A 198 -1.11 4.58 -14.58
N SER A 199 -0.26 4.85 -15.59
CA SER A 199 0.00 3.90 -16.68
C SER A 199 0.64 2.60 -16.14
N LEU A 200 0.52 1.50 -16.90
CA LEU A 200 1.14 0.23 -16.51
C LEU A 200 2.66 0.35 -16.33
N ALA A 201 3.32 1.17 -17.17
CA ALA A 201 4.76 1.43 -17.04
C ALA A 201 5.10 2.22 -15.77
N ALA A 202 4.32 3.24 -15.43
CA ALA A 202 4.50 4.01 -14.20
C ALA A 202 4.13 3.20 -12.95
N TRP A 203 3.16 2.28 -13.06
CA TRP A 203 2.74 1.42 -11.95
C TRP A 203 3.88 0.57 -11.37
N LYS A 204 4.82 0.10 -12.19
CA LYS A 204 5.99 -0.65 -11.69
C LYS A 204 6.81 0.16 -10.69
N HIS A 205 6.98 1.44 -10.96
CA HIS A 205 7.69 2.32 -10.05
C HIS A 205 6.91 2.46 -8.74
N VAL A 206 5.58 2.64 -8.81
CA VAL A 206 4.74 2.66 -7.61
C VAL A 206 4.83 1.33 -6.87
N ALA A 207 4.65 0.19 -7.57
CA ALA A 207 4.68 -1.14 -6.97
C ALA A 207 6.06 -1.54 -6.41
N SER A 208 7.11 -0.78 -6.67
CA SER A 208 8.45 -1.01 -6.11
C SER A 208 8.65 -0.41 -4.71
N HIS A 209 7.77 0.52 -4.24
CA HIS A 209 7.99 1.18 -2.96
C HIS A 209 8.08 0.23 -1.75
N PRO A 210 7.39 -0.94 -1.69
CA PRO A 210 7.59 -1.87 -0.59
C PRO A 210 9.00 -2.46 -0.58
N CYS A 211 9.57 -2.74 -1.77
CA CYS A 211 10.96 -3.21 -1.89
C CYS A 211 11.96 -2.13 -1.47
N VAL A 212 11.74 -0.88 -1.89
CA VAL A 212 12.58 0.26 -1.49
C VAL A 212 12.47 0.51 0.01
N GLY A 213 11.26 0.47 0.57
CA GLY A 213 11.02 0.62 2.00
C GLY A 213 11.68 -0.48 2.83
N HIS A 214 11.57 -1.74 2.37
CA HIS A 214 12.27 -2.87 2.99
C HIS A 214 13.79 -2.66 3.02
N ALA A 215 14.38 -2.30 1.87
CA ALA A 215 15.81 -2.04 1.77
C ALA A 215 16.23 -0.87 2.68
N PHE A 216 15.44 0.21 2.71
CA PHE A 216 15.66 1.35 3.58
C PHE A 216 15.66 0.95 5.06
N VAL A 217 14.64 0.23 5.51
CA VAL A 217 14.54 -0.23 6.91
C VAL A 217 15.70 -1.13 7.27
N THR A 218 16.09 -2.03 6.37
CA THR A 218 17.20 -2.97 6.58
C THR A 218 18.56 -2.25 6.67
N GLU A 219 18.79 -1.25 5.82
CA GLU A 219 20.09 -0.56 5.75
C GLU A 219 20.24 0.53 6.82
N PHE A 220 19.17 1.27 7.10
CA PHE A 220 19.26 2.50 7.92
C PHE A 220 18.72 2.36 9.34
N THR A 221 18.25 1.18 9.74
CA THR A 221 17.68 1.00 11.08
C THR A 221 18.21 -0.27 11.76
N THR A 222 18.03 -0.30 13.07
CA THR A 222 18.24 -1.50 13.90
C THR A 222 16.92 -2.18 14.25
N PHE A 223 15.86 -1.91 13.51
CA PHE A 223 14.57 -2.55 13.74
C PHE A 223 14.66 -4.06 13.46
N PRO A 224 13.89 -4.88 14.18
CA PRO A 224 13.82 -6.31 13.90
C PRO A 224 13.47 -6.60 12.44
N SER A 225 14.00 -7.68 11.86
CA SER A 225 13.73 -8.07 10.47
C SER A 225 12.26 -8.25 10.16
N ALA A 226 11.43 -8.57 11.16
CA ALA A 226 9.98 -8.65 11.03
C ALA A 226 9.35 -7.30 10.63
N VAL A 227 9.91 -6.16 11.06
CA VAL A 227 9.47 -4.83 10.64
C VAL A 227 9.71 -4.64 9.15
N ALA A 228 10.92 -4.97 8.67
CA ALA A 228 11.26 -4.89 7.26
C ALA A 228 10.39 -5.85 6.42
N ALA A 229 10.11 -7.07 6.91
CA ALA A 229 9.21 -8.00 6.24
C ALA A 229 7.78 -7.45 6.13
N CYS A 230 7.24 -6.84 7.18
CA CYS A 230 5.94 -6.16 7.15
C CYS A 230 5.91 -5.04 6.10
N VAL A 231 6.95 -4.22 6.03
CA VAL A 231 7.09 -3.15 5.02
C VAL A 231 7.13 -3.74 3.60
N LEU A 232 7.81 -4.88 3.41
CA LEU A 232 7.89 -5.54 2.10
C LEU A 232 6.55 -6.08 1.63
N HIS A 233 5.72 -6.58 2.55
CA HIS A 233 4.55 -7.38 2.21
C HIS A 233 3.21 -6.66 2.49
N HIS A 234 3.18 -5.38 2.88
CA HIS A 234 1.93 -4.72 3.28
C HIS A 234 0.89 -4.59 2.15
N HIS A 235 1.31 -4.67 0.90
CA HIS A 235 0.43 -4.73 -0.25
C HIS A 235 0.20 -6.14 -0.80
N GLU A 236 0.77 -7.16 -0.18
CA GLU A 236 0.40 -8.54 -0.52
C GLU A 236 -1.00 -8.88 -0.01
N ARG A 237 -1.64 -9.85 -0.62
CA ARG A 237 -2.98 -10.32 -0.29
C ARG A 237 -2.99 -11.84 -0.17
N LEU A 238 -3.76 -12.38 0.76
CA LEU A 238 -3.77 -13.82 1.06
C LEU A 238 -4.22 -14.70 -0.13
N ASP A 239 -5.00 -14.14 -1.05
CA ASP A 239 -5.42 -14.79 -2.29
C ASP A 239 -4.40 -14.66 -3.44
N GLY A 240 -3.27 -14.00 -3.20
CA GLY A 240 -2.22 -13.76 -4.21
C GLY A 240 -2.52 -12.61 -5.17
N SER A 241 -3.56 -11.80 -4.91
CA SER A 241 -3.90 -10.63 -5.75
C SER A 241 -3.06 -9.39 -5.44
N GLY A 242 -2.15 -9.48 -4.45
CA GLY A 242 -1.29 -8.38 -4.01
C GLY A 242 -0.07 -8.14 -4.89
N TYR A 243 0.84 -7.30 -4.42
CA TYR A 243 2.14 -6.99 -5.02
C TYR A 243 3.18 -6.70 -3.93
N PRO A 244 4.47 -6.72 -4.22
CA PRO A 244 5.13 -6.87 -5.53
C PRO A 244 5.38 -8.32 -5.98
N PHE A 245 5.23 -9.32 -5.09
CA PHE A 245 5.58 -10.72 -5.36
C PHE A 245 4.36 -11.61 -5.62
N GLN A 246 3.15 -11.13 -5.30
CA GLN A 246 1.90 -11.88 -5.42
C GLN A 246 1.91 -13.15 -4.57
N LEU A 247 2.32 -12.98 -3.32
CA LEU A 247 2.40 -14.05 -2.33
C LEU A 247 0.99 -14.44 -1.85
N GLY A 248 0.76 -15.74 -1.74
CA GLY A 248 -0.46 -16.27 -1.12
C GLY A 248 -0.32 -16.50 0.38
N ALA A 249 -1.41 -16.90 1.02
CA ALA A 249 -1.53 -17.07 2.47
C ALA A 249 -0.41 -17.90 3.13
N SER A 250 0.11 -18.93 2.44
CA SER A 250 1.16 -19.80 2.98
C SER A 250 2.55 -19.14 3.07
N ALA A 251 2.75 -18.03 2.37
CA ALA A 251 4.01 -17.30 2.29
C ALA A 251 4.02 -16.00 3.11
N LEU A 252 2.86 -15.57 3.58
CA LEU A 252 2.72 -14.33 4.35
C LEU A 252 2.74 -14.61 5.86
N ASP A 253 3.54 -13.85 6.60
CA ASP A 253 3.52 -13.87 8.05
C ASP A 253 2.29 -13.13 8.61
N ARG A 254 2.01 -13.41 9.89
CA ARG A 254 0.83 -12.87 10.56
C ARG A 254 0.85 -11.34 10.65
N LEU A 255 1.98 -10.72 10.98
CA LEU A 255 2.07 -9.28 11.17
C LEU A 255 1.90 -8.54 9.84
N SER A 256 2.51 -9.03 8.76
CA SER A 256 2.31 -8.52 7.40
C SER A 256 0.83 -8.58 6.98
N SER A 257 0.14 -9.69 7.28
CA SER A 257 -1.29 -9.85 6.97
C SER A 257 -2.17 -8.87 7.75
N ILE A 258 -1.83 -8.57 9.01
CA ILE A 258 -2.53 -7.57 9.83
C ILE A 258 -2.28 -6.16 9.29
N LEU A 259 -1.02 -5.84 8.93
CA LEU A 259 -0.68 -4.54 8.36
C LEU A 259 -1.39 -4.29 7.03
N ALA A 260 -1.54 -5.31 6.18
CA ALA A 260 -2.27 -5.20 4.91
C ALA A 260 -3.76 -4.82 5.12
N VAL A 261 -4.40 -5.33 6.19
CA VAL A 261 -5.75 -4.89 6.58
C VAL A 261 -5.73 -3.46 7.07
N ALA A 262 -4.78 -3.11 7.95
CA ALA A 262 -4.68 -1.78 8.54
C ALA A 262 -4.43 -0.70 7.49
N ASP A 263 -3.55 -0.96 6.52
CA ASP A 263 -3.28 -0.10 5.37
C ASP A 263 -4.56 0.18 4.57
N SER A 264 -5.29 -0.87 4.18
CA SER A 264 -6.53 -0.76 3.41
C SER A 264 -7.62 0.01 4.16
N VAL A 265 -7.79 -0.26 5.47
CA VAL A 265 -8.72 0.47 6.34
C VAL A 265 -8.36 1.95 6.42
N SER A 266 -7.08 2.24 6.63
CA SER A 266 -6.57 3.61 6.75
C SER A 266 -6.80 4.43 5.50
N ALA A 267 -6.54 3.85 4.32
CA ALA A 267 -6.79 4.49 3.03
C ALA A 267 -8.27 4.82 2.81
N ILE A 268 -9.19 3.92 3.21
CA ILE A 268 -10.64 4.14 3.07
C ILE A 268 -11.11 5.23 4.03
N VAL A 269 -10.66 5.20 5.30
CA VAL A 269 -11.04 6.19 6.31
C VAL A 269 -10.57 7.59 5.92
N LEU A 270 -9.32 7.71 5.46
CA LEU A 270 -8.75 9.01 5.09
C LEU A 270 -9.33 9.62 3.82
N ARG A 271 -9.83 8.79 2.89
CA ARG A 271 -10.60 9.31 1.75
C ARG A 271 -11.87 10.02 2.18
N GLY A 272 -12.34 9.76 3.39
CA GLY A 272 -13.52 10.39 3.95
C GLY A 272 -14.79 10.11 3.14
N GLY A 273 -15.77 11.01 3.27
CA GLY A 273 -17.06 10.88 2.61
C GLY A 273 -18.09 10.09 3.44
N CYS A 274 -19.32 10.04 2.96
CA CYS A 274 -20.40 9.34 3.64
C CYS A 274 -20.25 7.80 3.55
N GLY A 275 -20.87 7.10 4.48
CA GLY A 275 -20.96 5.65 4.46
C GLY A 275 -19.63 4.92 4.69
N ILE A 276 -18.68 5.51 5.41
CA ILE A 276 -17.34 4.90 5.68
C ILE A 276 -17.47 3.48 6.21
N ARG A 277 -18.39 3.23 7.15
CA ARG A 277 -18.66 1.89 7.70
C ARG A 277 -19.01 0.89 6.60
N LYS A 278 -20.01 1.20 5.77
CA LYS A 278 -20.43 0.31 4.66
C LYS A 278 -19.32 0.11 3.63
N ARG A 279 -18.55 1.15 3.32
CA ARG A 279 -17.39 1.06 2.43
C ARG A 279 -16.33 0.10 2.96
N LEU A 280 -16.02 0.15 4.24
CA LEU A 280 -15.09 -0.79 4.90
C LEU A 280 -15.65 -2.21 4.86
N GLU A 281 -16.93 -2.40 5.19
CA GLU A 281 -17.60 -3.70 5.13
C GLU A 281 -17.53 -4.32 3.72
N VAL A 282 -17.79 -3.52 2.68
CA VAL A 282 -17.70 -3.97 1.28
C VAL A 282 -16.25 -4.25 0.89
N ALA A 283 -15.34 -3.31 1.10
CA ALA A 283 -13.96 -3.43 0.65
C ALA A 283 -13.23 -4.63 1.26
N LEU A 284 -13.49 -4.93 2.53
CA LEU A 284 -12.84 -6.04 3.25
C LEU A 284 -13.48 -7.41 3.00
N ARG A 285 -14.65 -7.47 2.36
CA ARG A 285 -15.44 -8.72 2.20
C ARG A 285 -15.75 -9.08 0.76
N ILE A 286 -15.61 -8.13 -0.17
CA ILE A 286 -16.01 -8.34 -1.57
C ILE A 286 -15.23 -9.45 -2.25
N VAL A 287 -13.99 -9.70 -1.85
CA VAL A 287 -13.23 -10.87 -2.26
C VAL A 287 -12.97 -11.73 -1.02
N PRO A 288 -13.60 -12.90 -0.92
CA PRO A 288 -13.32 -13.84 0.16
C PRO A 288 -11.84 -14.23 0.15
N GLU A 289 -11.24 -14.28 1.35
CA GLU A 289 -9.85 -14.73 1.53
C GLU A 289 -8.77 -13.77 1.05
N GLU A 290 -9.13 -12.56 0.59
CA GLU A 290 -8.16 -11.50 0.28
C GLU A 290 -7.41 -11.03 1.54
N PHE A 291 -8.13 -10.91 2.66
CA PHE A 291 -7.61 -10.40 3.93
C PHE A 291 -7.71 -11.40 5.09
N ASP A 292 -6.90 -11.19 6.14
CA ASP A 292 -6.97 -11.97 7.37
C ASP A 292 -8.36 -11.86 8.02
N ARG A 293 -9.06 -12.99 8.11
CA ARG A 293 -10.44 -13.07 8.61
C ARG A 293 -10.60 -12.58 10.05
N ARG A 294 -9.58 -12.80 10.92
CA ARG A 294 -9.64 -12.36 12.31
C ARG A 294 -9.56 -10.85 12.40
N SER A 295 -8.63 -10.24 11.67
CA SER A 295 -8.48 -8.79 11.58
C SER A 295 -9.75 -8.14 11.00
N VAL A 296 -10.30 -8.68 9.92
CA VAL A 296 -11.57 -8.21 9.32
C VAL A 296 -12.72 -8.32 10.32
N SER A 297 -12.80 -9.41 11.09
CA SER A 297 -13.85 -9.58 12.11
C SER A 297 -13.73 -8.52 13.23
N VAL A 298 -12.51 -8.20 13.66
CA VAL A 298 -12.26 -7.15 14.67
C VAL A 298 -12.68 -5.78 14.12
N ILE A 299 -12.29 -5.44 12.88
CA ILE A 299 -12.70 -4.18 12.25
C ILE A 299 -14.22 -4.07 12.20
N ASN A 300 -14.90 -5.11 11.70
CA ASN A 300 -16.36 -5.10 11.59
C ASN A 300 -17.07 -5.02 12.96
N ALA A 301 -16.49 -5.62 14.00
CA ALA A 301 -17.02 -5.52 15.36
C ALA A 301 -16.89 -4.10 15.90
N ALA A 302 -15.73 -3.45 15.70
CA ALA A 302 -15.48 -2.09 16.15
C ALA A 302 -16.35 -1.03 15.44
N LEU A 303 -16.78 -1.34 14.20
CA LEU A 303 -17.62 -0.43 13.40
C LEU A 303 -19.12 -0.55 13.68
N ARG A 304 -19.57 -1.53 14.46
CA ARG A 304 -21.00 -1.79 14.68
C ARG A 304 -21.75 -0.60 15.29
N ASP A 305 -21.09 0.07 16.23
CA ASP A 305 -21.69 1.18 16.99
C ASP A 305 -21.51 2.53 16.32
N ILE A 306 -20.76 2.58 15.20
CA ILE A 306 -20.60 3.79 14.41
C ILE A 306 -21.87 4.03 13.61
N ARG A 307 -22.41 5.24 13.68
CA ARG A 307 -23.63 5.62 12.95
C ARG A 307 -23.46 5.35 11.45
N ALA A 308 -24.45 4.66 10.88
CA ALA A 308 -24.54 4.55 9.43
C ALA A 308 -25.03 5.90 8.88
N ASP A 309 -24.12 6.70 8.37
CA ASP A 309 -24.52 7.90 7.65
C ASP A 309 -25.29 7.48 6.40
N ALA A 310 -26.49 8.06 6.21
CA ALA A 310 -27.22 7.89 4.98
C ALA A 310 -26.41 8.51 3.83
N CYS A 311 -26.08 7.70 2.85
CA CYS A 311 -25.32 8.13 1.69
C CYS A 311 -26.28 8.46 0.56
N ASP A 312 -26.58 9.73 0.37
CA ASP A 312 -27.33 10.23 -0.79
C ASP A 312 -26.45 10.39 -2.05
N ALA A 313 -25.32 9.69 -2.08
CA ALA A 313 -24.34 9.84 -3.15
C ALA A 313 -24.90 9.37 -4.50
N GLY A 314 -25.40 10.33 -5.31
CA GLY A 314 -25.50 10.19 -6.77
C GLY A 314 -26.17 8.91 -7.30
N GLN A 315 -27.24 8.47 -6.66
CA GLN A 315 -27.87 7.16 -6.88
C GLN A 315 -28.12 6.82 -8.37
N GLY A 316 -28.46 7.81 -9.20
CA GLY A 316 -28.77 7.58 -10.63
C GLY A 316 -27.57 7.23 -11.51
N ASN A 317 -26.33 7.54 -11.09
CA ASN A 317 -25.16 7.33 -11.94
C ASN A 317 -24.44 5.99 -11.64
N CYS A 318 -24.61 5.43 -10.46
CA CYS A 318 -23.97 4.17 -10.07
C CYS A 318 -24.58 2.97 -10.77
N ILE A 319 -25.90 2.90 -10.87
CA ILE A 319 -26.61 1.79 -11.52
C ILE A 319 -26.21 1.73 -13.01
N LYS A 320 -26.06 2.87 -13.68
CA LYS A 320 -25.59 2.94 -15.07
C LYS A 320 -24.19 2.32 -15.28
N ARG A 321 -23.40 2.21 -14.22
CA ARG A 321 -22.05 1.61 -14.25
C ARG A 321 -22.04 0.10 -13.99
N VAL A 322 -23.13 -0.46 -13.46
CA VAL A 322 -23.22 -1.91 -13.16
C VAL A 322 -23.16 -2.74 -14.44
N VAL A 323 -24.00 -2.42 -15.43
CA VAL A 323 -24.05 -3.18 -16.68
C VAL A 323 -22.73 -3.18 -17.43
N PRO A 324 -22.06 -2.01 -17.62
CA PRO A 324 -20.72 -1.98 -18.20
C PRO A 324 -19.69 -2.80 -17.41
N MET A 325 -19.74 -2.74 -16.07
CA MET A 325 -18.82 -3.51 -15.20
C MET A 325 -19.04 -5.03 -15.35
N LEU A 326 -20.30 -5.50 -15.35
CA LEU A 326 -20.59 -6.92 -15.52
C LEU A 326 -20.21 -7.41 -16.94
N LYS A 327 -20.41 -6.58 -17.96
CA LYS A 327 -19.96 -6.86 -19.33
C LYS A 327 -18.43 -6.99 -19.37
N GLN A 328 -17.71 -6.04 -18.78
CA GLN A 328 -16.26 -6.05 -18.67
C GLN A 328 -15.75 -7.32 -17.97
N LEU A 329 -16.39 -7.70 -16.87
CA LEU A 329 -16.05 -8.91 -16.13
C LEU A 329 -16.24 -10.17 -16.99
N GLY A 330 -17.35 -10.27 -17.76
CA GLY A 330 -17.61 -11.38 -18.66
C GLY A 330 -16.61 -11.45 -19.83
N GLU A 331 -16.26 -10.33 -20.44
CA GLU A 331 -15.27 -10.24 -21.51
C GLU A 331 -13.87 -10.62 -21.00
N ALA A 332 -13.47 -10.12 -19.84
CA ALA A 332 -12.20 -10.47 -19.21
C ALA A 332 -12.12 -11.96 -18.90
N ARG A 333 -13.22 -12.56 -18.38
CA ARG A 333 -13.30 -14.00 -18.13
C ARG A 333 -13.15 -14.83 -19.39
N ALA A 334 -13.93 -14.53 -20.44
CA ALA A 334 -13.86 -15.25 -21.70
C ALA A 334 -12.45 -15.17 -22.32
N THR A 335 -11.82 -14.00 -22.23
CA THR A 335 -10.44 -13.80 -22.72
C THR A 335 -9.43 -14.62 -21.89
N ALA A 336 -9.60 -14.67 -20.56
CA ALA A 336 -8.75 -15.47 -19.68
C ALA A 336 -8.92 -16.98 -19.93
N GLU A 337 -10.14 -17.46 -20.18
CA GLU A 337 -10.43 -18.86 -20.55
C GLU A 337 -9.78 -19.23 -21.88
N ALA A 338 -9.88 -18.37 -22.89
CA ALA A 338 -9.23 -18.57 -24.19
C ALA A 338 -7.69 -18.60 -24.04
N LEU A 339 -7.13 -17.72 -23.22
CA LEU A 339 -5.70 -17.67 -22.96
C LEU A 339 -5.19 -18.94 -22.26
N ALA A 340 -5.91 -19.43 -21.25
CA ALA A 340 -5.58 -20.64 -20.53
C ALA A 340 -5.74 -21.90 -21.40
N ALA A 341 -6.71 -21.93 -22.33
CA ALA A 341 -6.94 -23.05 -23.25
C ALA A 341 -5.94 -23.11 -24.40
N ALA A 342 -5.33 -21.99 -24.79
CA ALA A 342 -4.43 -21.91 -25.93
C ALA A 342 -3.09 -22.65 -25.72
N ALA A 343 -2.73 -23.00 -24.47
CA ALA A 343 -1.54 -23.77 -24.07
C ALA A 343 -0.24 -23.35 -24.79
N SER A 344 -0.09 -22.05 -25.06
CA SER A 344 0.94 -21.53 -25.96
C SER A 344 2.31 -21.41 -25.29
N SER A 345 2.35 -21.16 -23.98
CA SER A 345 3.53 -21.18 -23.12
C SER A 345 3.11 -21.32 -21.65
N ALA A 346 4.06 -21.82 -20.80
CA ALA A 346 3.79 -21.95 -19.37
C ALA A 346 3.47 -20.61 -18.69
N ALA A 347 4.07 -19.50 -19.16
CA ALA A 347 3.85 -18.17 -18.61
C ALA A 347 2.48 -17.61 -18.97
N THR A 348 2.06 -17.71 -20.22
CA THR A 348 0.73 -17.26 -20.68
C THR A 348 -0.40 -18.06 -20.06
N ASP A 349 -0.24 -19.37 -19.97
CA ASP A 349 -1.19 -20.27 -19.31
C ASP A 349 -1.30 -19.96 -17.80
N ALA A 350 -0.17 -19.71 -17.12
CA ALA A 350 -0.18 -19.27 -15.72
C ALA A 350 -0.91 -17.93 -15.52
N CYS A 351 -0.75 -16.97 -16.44
CA CYS A 351 -1.49 -15.71 -16.42
C CYS A 351 -3.00 -15.92 -16.59
N GLY A 352 -3.41 -16.78 -17.53
CA GLY A 352 -4.82 -17.12 -17.73
C GLY A 352 -5.46 -17.77 -16.50
N ARG A 353 -4.82 -18.79 -15.91
CA ARG A 353 -5.29 -19.45 -14.68
C ARG A 353 -5.34 -18.50 -13.49
N TYR A 354 -4.32 -17.67 -13.32
CA TYR A 354 -4.29 -16.67 -12.26
C TYR A 354 -5.47 -15.69 -12.39
N ALA A 355 -5.69 -15.15 -13.60
CA ALA A 355 -6.82 -14.26 -13.86
C ALA A 355 -8.16 -14.94 -13.56
N LEU A 356 -8.36 -16.19 -14.00
CA LEU A 356 -9.58 -16.96 -13.75
C LEU A 356 -9.83 -17.19 -12.25
N SER A 357 -8.78 -17.42 -11.46
CA SER A 357 -8.91 -17.55 -10.00
C SER A 357 -9.45 -16.27 -9.37
N ILE A 358 -8.83 -15.11 -9.68
CA ILE A 358 -9.24 -13.82 -9.09
C ILE A 358 -10.63 -13.40 -9.59
N LEU A 359 -10.91 -13.52 -10.90
CA LEU A 359 -12.23 -13.23 -11.47
C LEU A 359 -13.31 -14.11 -10.85
N GLY A 360 -13.00 -15.39 -10.60
CA GLY A 360 -13.91 -16.32 -9.94
C GLY A 360 -14.29 -15.89 -8.51
N HIS A 361 -13.33 -15.34 -7.75
CA HIS A 361 -13.60 -14.80 -6.41
C HIS A 361 -14.53 -13.57 -6.49
N ILE A 362 -14.26 -12.64 -7.41
CA ILE A 362 -15.09 -11.45 -7.62
C ILE A 362 -16.52 -11.85 -8.02
N GLU A 363 -16.66 -12.76 -8.99
CA GLU A 363 -17.99 -13.23 -9.45
C GLU A 363 -18.76 -13.92 -8.33
N LYS A 364 -18.11 -14.78 -7.54
CA LYS A 364 -18.73 -15.46 -6.40
C LYS A 364 -19.30 -14.45 -5.42
N SER A 365 -18.57 -13.38 -5.13
CA SER A 365 -19.03 -12.30 -4.27
C SER A 365 -20.20 -11.54 -4.84
N LEU A 366 -20.12 -11.15 -6.11
CA LEU A 366 -21.21 -10.43 -6.79
C LEU A 366 -22.50 -11.27 -6.86
N ARG A 367 -22.40 -12.59 -7.06
CA ARG A 367 -23.55 -13.49 -6.99
C ARG A 367 -24.17 -13.52 -5.60
N ALA A 368 -23.36 -13.49 -4.55
CA ALA A 368 -23.83 -13.47 -3.17
C ALA A 368 -24.57 -12.18 -2.80
N THR A 369 -24.29 -11.07 -3.48
CA THR A 369 -25.00 -9.78 -3.29
C THR A 369 -26.24 -9.62 -4.16
N GLY A 370 -26.53 -10.57 -5.07
CA GLY A 370 -27.66 -10.49 -6.02
C GLY A 370 -27.43 -9.55 -7.22
N VAL A 371 -26.32 -8.78 -7.25
CA VAL A 371 -26.00 -7.81 -8.32
C VAL A 371 -25.75 -8.47 -9.68
N PHE A 372 -25.50 -9.76 -9.70
CA PHE A 372 -25.18 -10.52 -10.93
C PHE A 372 -26.41 -10.83 -11.79
N ASP A 373 -27.62 -10.68 -11.27
CA ASP A 373 -28.87 -10.94 -12.01
C ASP A 373 -29.42 -9.64 -12.60
N LEU A 374 -29.09 -9.41 -13.88
CA LEU A 374 -29.54 -8.24 -14.63
C LEU A 374 -31.06 -8.13 -14.72
N SER A 375 -31.83 -9.26 -14.60
CA SER A 375 -33.28 -9.25 -14.63
C SER A 375 -33.90 -8.59 -13.39
N GLN A 376 -33.14 -8.52 -12.31
CA GLN A 376 -33.56 -7.92 -11.05
C GLN A 376 -33.19 -6.42 -10.95
N LEU A 377 -32.39 -5.87 -11.87
CA LEU A 377 -31.94 -4.47 -11.81
C LEU A 377 -33.11 -3.47 -11.75
N ALA A 378 -34.19 -3.72 -12.48
CA ALA A 378 -35.39 -2.85 -12.44
C ALA A 378 -36.10 -2.86 -11.07
N THR A 379 -36.00 -3.97 -10.32
CA THR A 379 -36.52 -4.07 -8.95
C THR A 379 -35.55 -3.41 -7.96
N ILE A 380 -34.24 -3.55 -8.19
CA ILE A 380 -33.17 -2.97 -7.40
C ILE A 380 -33.18 -1.44 -7.45
N GLU A 381 -33.51 -0.84 -8.60
CA GLU A 381 -33.61 0.62 -8.78
C GLU A 381 -34.61 1.27 -7.81
N ASN A 382 -35.59 0.51 -7.34
CA ASN A 382 -36.61 0.99 -6.42
C ASN A 382 -36.26 0.82 -4.94
N ASP A 383 -35.13 0.15 -4.61
CA ASP A 383 -34.66 -0.03 -3.23
C ASP A 383 -33.42 0.85 -2.94
N PRO A 384 -33.56 1.97 -2.21
CA PRO A 384 -32.48 2.89 -1.92
C PRO A 384 -31.32 2.24 -1.15
N GLN A 385 -31.57 1.21 -0.33
CA GLN A 385 -30.52 0.53 0.43
C GLN A 385 -29.64 -0.32 -0.51
N VAL A 386 -30.27 -1.09 -1.39
CA VAL A 386 -29.58 -1.92 -2.38
C VAL A 386 -28.80 -1.05 -3.36
N VAL A 387 -29.41 0.06 -3.84
CA VAL A 387 -28.72 1.03 -4.69
C VAL A 387 -27.48 1.60 -3.99
N SER A 388 -27.59 1.97 -2.72
CA SER A 388 -26.44 2.45 -1.94
C SER A 388 -25.33 1.42 -1.84
N GLU A 389 -25.64 0.14 -1.64
CA GLU A 389 -24.65 -0.94 -1.61
C GLU A 389 -23.97 -1.14 -2.97
N ILE A 390 -24.73 -1.12 -4.05
CA ILE A 390 -24.20 -1.22 -5.42
C ILE A 390 -23.24 -0.08 -5.72
N CYS A 391 -23.55 1.14 -5.29
CA CYS A 391 -22.69 2.30 -5.44
C CYS A 391 -21.32 2.11 -4.76
N LEU A 392 -21.23 1.29 -3.72
CA LEU A 392 -19.98 0.97 -3.04
C LEU A 392 -19.25 -0.21 -3.70
N ILE A 393 -19.98 -1.20 -4.23
CA ILE A 393 -19.43 -2.40 -4.85
C ILE A 393 -18.73 -2.08 -6.19
N VAL A 394 -19.36 -1.26 -7.05
CA VAL A 394 -18.84 -0.96 -8.39
C VAL A 394 -17.42 -0.38 -8.37
N PRO A 395 -17.08 0.63 -7.57
CA PRO A 395 -15.71 1.13 -7.49
C PRO A 395 -14.72 0.10 -7.00
N GLU A 396 -15.12 -0.73 -6.03
CA GLU A 396 -14.26 -1.77 -5.45
C GLU A 396 -13.94 -2.89 -6.45
N VAL A 397 -14.93 -3.31 -7.24
CA VAL A 397 -14.71 -4.27 -8.34
C VAL A 397 -13.83 -3.67 -9.42
N SER A 398 -14.14 -2.44 -9.86
CA SER A 398 -13.35 -1.75 -10.89
C SER A 398 -11.88 -1.62 -10.48
N TRP A 399 -11.61 -1.27 -9.23
CA TRP A 399 -10.25 -1.19 -8.69
C TRP A 399 -9.53 -2.54 -8.75
N ARG A 400 -10.22 -3.64 -8.41
CA ARG A 400 -9.64 -4.99 -8.46
C ARG A 400 -9.35 -5.47 -9.87
N LEU A 401 -10.20 -5.12 -10.84
CA LEU A 401 -9.95 -5.43 -12.26
C LEU A 401 -8.70 -4.70 -12.77
N ILE A 402 -8.56 -3.41 -12.44
CA ILE A 402 -7.35 -2.63 -12.76
C ILE A 402 -6.11 -3.22 -12.09
N ASN A 403 -6.21 -3.61 -10.83
CA ASN A 403 -5.09 -4.27 -10.13
C ASN A 403 -4.72 -5.61 -10.76
N LEU A 404 -5.69 -6.38 -11.19
CA LEU A 404 -5.45 -7.64 -11.90
C LEU A 404 -4.71 -7.38 -13.22
N ALA A 405 -5.12 -6.36 -13.99
CA ALA A 405 -4.41 -5.96 -15.21
C ALA A 405 -2.94 -5.60 -14.94
N ARG A 406 -2.68 -4.81 -13.89
CA ARG A 406 -1.34 -4.43 -13.44
C ARG A 406 -0.49 -5.63 -13.03
N ASN A 407 -1.08 -6.55 -12.29
CA ASN A 407 -0.40 -7.77 -11.84
C ASN A 407 -0.07 -8.70 -13.01
N LEU A 408 -0.97 -8.86 -13.97
CA LEU A 408 -0.72 -9.62 -15.20
C LEU A 408 0.41 -9.01 -16.03
N HIS A 409 0.41 -7.68 -16.16
CA HIS A 409 1.49 -6.98 -16.86
C HIS A 409 2.84 -7.22 -16.18
N MET A 410 2.94 -7.09 -14.87
CA MET A 410 4.17 -7.35 -14.13
C MET A 410 4.63 -8.81 -14.23
N ARG A 411 3.68 -9.77 -14.24
CA ARG A 411 4.00 -11.20 -14.39
C ARG A 411 4.62 -11.51 -15.73
N ILE A 412 3.94 -11.09 -16.79
CA ILE A 412 4.37 -11.46 -18.14
C ILE A 412 5.64 -10.72 -18.57
N GLU A 413 5.83 -9.51 -18.08
CA GLU A 413 7.04 -8.75 -18.37
C GLU A 413 8.30 -9.38 -17.77
N LYS A 414 8.19 -10.08 -16.63
CA LYS A 414 9.29 -10.85 -16.04
C LYS A 414 9.78 -11.97 -16.98
N SER A 415 8.96 -12.46 -17.92
CA SER A 415 9.38 -13.44 -18.91
C SER A 415 10.31 -12.86 -19.97
N GLY A 416 10.30 -11.53 -20.18
CA GLY A 416 11.10 -10.85 -21.19
C GLY A 416 10.72 -11.17 -22.63
N ASN A 417 9.60 -11.88 -22.87
CA ASN A 417 9.16 -12.34 -24.17
C ASN A 417 8.06 -11.45 -24.74
N ALA A 418 8.37 -10.73 -25.83
CA ALA A 418 7.43 -9.79 -26.48
C ALA A 418 6.17 -10.49 -27.02
N ASP A 419 6.29 -11.72 -27.54
CA ASP A 419 5.17 -12.48 -28.08
C ASP A 419 4.20 -12.91 -26.96
N GLU A 420 4.74 -13.26 -25.80
CA GLU A 420 3.93 -13.59 -24.61
C GLU A 420 3.20 -12.35 -24.09
N LEU A 421 3.87 -11.19 -24.05
CA LEU A 421 3.24 -9.92 -23.68
C LEU A 421 2.10 -9.57 -24.67
N ALA A 422 2.34 -9.74 -25.98
CA ALA A 422 1.31 -9.49 -26.98
C ALA A 422 0.07 -10.38 -26.80
N ARG A 423 0.24 -11.65 -26.42
CA ARG A 423 -0.87 -12.58 -26.15
C ARG A 423 -1.69 -12.20 -24.92
N VAL A 424 -1.03 -11.75 -23.85
CA VAL A 424 -1.71 -11.34 -22.61
C VAL A 424 -2.31 -9.93 -22.73
N SER A 425 -1.86 -9.11 -23.68
CA SER A 425 -2.31 -7.72 -23.86
C SER A 425 -3.82 -7.59 -24.05
N GLY A 426 -4.46 -8.54 -24.73
CA GLY A 426 -5.91 -8.56 -24.91
C GLY A 426 -6.67 -8.70 -23.60
N LEU A 427 -6.17 -9.56 -22.69
CA LEU A 427 -6.75 -9.72 -21.35
C LEU A 427 -6.51 -8.47 -20.50
N ILE A 428 -5.31 -7.89 -20.55
CA ILE A 428 -4.99 -6.64 -19.84
C ILE A 428 -5.93 -5.51 -20.28
N ALA A 429 -6.15 -5.37 -21.59
CA ALA A 429 -7.06 -4.36 -22.14
C ALA A 429 -8.53 -4.60 -21.76
N ALA A 430 -8.97 -5.85 -21.65
CA ALA A 430 -10.31 -6.17 -21.17
C ALA A 430 -10.50 -5.80 -19.69
N LEU A 431 -9.45 -5.95 -18.88
CA LEU A 431 -9.47 -5.64 -17.45
C LEU A 431 -9.33 -4.14 -17.14
N ASP A 432 -8.57 -3.40 -17.95
CA ASP A 432 -8.36 -1.95 -17.84
C ASP A 432 -8.48 -1.31 -19.22
N PRO A 433 -9.70 -1.16 -19.75
CA PRO A 433 -9.91 -0.60 -21.07
C PRO A 433 -9.42 0.86 -21.10
N PRO A 434 -8.76 1.27 -22.20
CA PRO A 434 -8.32 2.64 -22.37
C PRO A 434 -9.54 3.57 -22.24
N ARG A 435 -9.42 4.57 -21.37
CA ARG A 435 -10.48 5.56 -21.19
C ARG A 435 -10.65 6.30 -22.52
N ALA A 436 -11.88 6.36 -23.03
CA ALA A 436 -12.19 7.21 -24.17
C ALA A 436 -11.73 8.64 -23.82
N ALA A 437 -10.90 9.22 -24.70
CA ALA A 437 -10.52 10.61 -24.57
C ALA A 437 -11.81 11.44 -24.63
N GLY A 438 -12.21 12.00 -23.47
CA GLY A 438 -13.39 12.85 -23.33
C GLY A 438 -13.10 14.25 -23.84
#